data_ba843289115aa460b23e19511f4b3c02
#
_entry.id   ba843289115aa460b23e19511f4b3c02
#
_cell.length_a   1.000
_cell.length_b   1.000
_cell.length_c   1.000
_cell.angle_alpha   90.00
_cell.angle_beta   90.00
_cell.angle_gamma   90.00
#
_symmetry.space_group_name_H-M   'P 1'
#
loop_
_entity.id
_entity.type
_entity.pdbx_description
1 polymer ?
#
loop_
_entity_poly.entity_id
_entity_poly.type
_entity_poly.pdbx_seq_one_letter_code
_entity_poly.pdbx_strand_id
1 'polypeptide(L)'
;SWTLKFNKMDLSELEDFFGDRFVTSEAVRSQHSHDESWHVPENLPDAVVFPETSNEVSRIISFASKNNIPVIPFGTGTALEGHVHAVNGGITIDSRNMNKVIQVNMEDMDCRVQAGVTREELNSFLRDTGLFFPVDPGANASIGGMCSTGASGTNTVKYGTIREQVIGLEVIMPDGKIIQTGSRARKSSAGYDLTHLMLGSEGTLGFISEISLRLHGRPEAISAGVCSFSELDGAVNTVIEAIQIGLPLSRIELLDELQIKAINQYKKTNHEEKPTLFIEIHGTPLGVREQIEKFEEIAKENSLINFN
;
A
#
# COMPACT_ATOMS: atom_id res chain seq x y z
N SER A 1 -10.09 37.83 -16.06
CA SER A 1 -9.71 37.05 -14.84
C SER A 1 -10.99 36.79 -14.04
N TRP A 2 -11.44 35.54 -14.08
CA TRP A 2 -12.55 35.08 -13.23
C TRP A 2 -11.93 34.61 -11.90
N THR A 3 -11.66 35.53 -10.99
CA THR A 3 -11.39 35.21 -9.59
C THR A 3 -12.75 34.96 -8.93
N LEU A 4 -13.16 33.70 -8.87
CA LEU A 4 -14.21 33.30 -7.95
C LEU A 4 -13.71 33.60 -6.54
N LYS A 5 -14.23 34.67 -5.92
CA LYS A 5 -14.11 34.87 -4.48
C LYS A 5 -14.89 33.73 -3.82
N PHE A 6 -14.20 32.69 -3.38
CA PHE A 6 -14.81 31.72 -2.47
C PHE A 6 -15.18 32.48 -1.19
N ASN A 7 -16.46 32.57 -0.90
CA ASN A 7 -16.93 32.95 0.43
C ASN A 7 -16.27 31.99 1.43
N LYS A 8 -15.83 32.54 2.57
CA LYS A 8 -15.26 31.73 3.65
C LYS A 8 -16.24 30.59 3.93
N MET A 9 -15.80 29.34 3.71
CA MET A 9 -16.62 28.16 3.92
C MET A 9 -17.06 28.10 5.38
N ASP A 10 -18.36 27.95 5.63
CA ASP A 10 -18.87 27.71 6.96
C ASP A 10 -18.75 26.21 7.30
N LEU A 11 -17.78 25.88 8.12
CA LEU A 11 -17.50 24.52 8.59
C LEU A 11 -17.95 24.26 10.02
N SER A 12 -18.71 25.20 10.61
CA SER A 12 -19.11 25.17 12.04
C SER A 12 -19.87 23.89 12.43
N GLU A 13 -20.72 23.36 11.53
CA GLU A 13 -21.43 22.10 11.78
C GLU A 13 -20.48 20.93 12.03
N LEU A 14 -19.37 20.84 11.27
CA LEU A 14 -18.37 19.79 11.46
C LEU A 14 -17.49 20.07 12.66
N GLU A 15 -17.11 21.32 12.91
CA GLU A 15 -16.35 21.73 14.07
C GLU A 15 -17.09 21.40 15.37
N ASP A 16 -18.39 21.74 15.45
CA ASP A 16 -19.23 21.44 16.61
C ASP A 16 -19.39 19.93 16.85
N PHE A 17 -19.46 19.13 15.76
CA PHE A 17 -19.63 17.68 15.88
C PHE A 17 -18.34 16.96 16.26
N PHE A 18 -17.21 17.33 15.64
CA PHE A 18 -15.95 16.63 15.82
C PHE A 18 -15.09 17.16 16.98
N GLY A 19 -15.32 18.41 17.43
CA GLY A 19 -14.54 19.02 18.50
C GLY A 19 -13.04 18.98 18.22
N ASP A 20 -12.26 18.42 19.14
CA ASP A 20 -10.78 18.34 19.03
C ASP A 20 -10.28 17.51 17.82
N ARG A 21 -11.16 16.73 17.19
CA ARG A 21 -10.88 15.96 15.99
C ARG A 21 -11.11 16.76 14.70
N PHE A 22 -11.51 18.03 14.79
CA PHE A 22 -11.61 18.98 13.69
C PHE A 22 -10.52 20.04 13.91
N VAL A 23 -9.53 20.10 13.01
CA VAL A 23 -8.32 20.89 13.23
C VAL A 23 -8.10 21.86 12.09
N THR A 24 -7.95 23.15 12.44
CA THR A 24 -7.71 24.26 11.50
C THR A 24 -6.33 24.92 11.68
N SER A 25 -5.53 24.43 12.63
CA SER A 25 -4.18 24.98 12.84
C SER A 25 -3.31 24.84 11.59
N GLU A 26 -2.56 25.88 11.26
CA GLU A 26 -1.70 25.90 10.07
C GLU A 26 -0.68 24.75 10.08
N ALA A 27 -0.11 24.45 11.23
CA ALA A 27 0.85 23.36 11.37
C ALA A 27 0.28 22.01 10.93
N VAL A 28 -0.92 21.65 11.38
CA VAL A 28 -1.58 20.38 11.01
C VAL A 28 -2.00 20.39 9.54
N ARG A 29 -2.56 21.47 9.06
CA ARG A 29 -2.95 21.62 7.65
C ARG A 29 -1.74 21.51 6.71
N SER A 30 -0.61 22.09 7.08
CA SER A 30 0.64 22.00 6.34
C SER A 30 1.17 20.55 6.30
N GLN A 31 1.11 19.81 7.40
CA GLN A 31 1.50 18.39 7.45
C GLN A 31 0.64 17.51 6.52
N HIS A 32 -0.61 17.90 6.25
CA HIS A 32 -1.54 17.16 5.40
C HIS A 32 -1.62 17.69 3.96
N SER A 33 -0.76 18.62 3.57
CA SER A 33 -0.79 19.24 2.25
C SER A 33 0.18 18.62 1.25
N HIS A 34 1.05 17.71 1.68
CA HIS A 34 2.09 17.11 0.83
C HIS A 34 2.28 15.62 1.14
N ASP A 35 2.90 14.94 0.20
CA ASP A 35 3.35 13.56 0.28
C ASP A 35 4.86 13.47 0.01
N GLU A 36 5.36 12.28 -0.33
CA GLU A 36 6.77 12.04 -0.66
C GLU A 36 7.13 12.45 -2.11
N SER A 37 6.19 13.06 -2.86
CA SER A 37 6.46 13.56 -4.20
C SER A 37 7.31 14.84 -4.16
N TRP A 38 7.89 15.19 -5.31
CA TRP A 38 8.65 16.44 -5.46
C TRP A 38 7.76 17.67 -5.65
N HIS A 39 6.45 17.48 -5.79
CA HIS A 39 5.50 18.56 -5.95
C HIS A 39 5.41 19.43 -4.69
N VAL A 40 5.41 20.74 -4.88
CA VAL A 40 5.20 21.70 -3.81
C VAL A 40 3.71 22.06 -3.80
N PRO A 41 3.01 21.89 -2.66
CA PRO A 41 1.60 22.25 -2.58
C PRO A 41 1.42 23.77 -2.72
N GLU A 42 0.46 24.18 -3.56
CA GLU A 42 0.11 25.59 -3.74
C GLU A 42 -0.85 26.09 -2.65
N ASN A 43 -1.67 25.20 -2.11
CA ASN A 43 -2.68 25.51 -1.11
C ASN A 43 -2.66 24.50 0.04
N LEU A 44 -3.21 24.91 1.17
CA LEU A 44 -3.49 24.05 2.32
C LEU A 44 -4.97 23.64 2.33
N PRO A 45 -5.34 22.50 2.89
CA PRO A 45 -6.74 22.20 3.19
C PRO A 45 -7.29 23.25 4.17
N ASP A 46 -8.59 23.51 4.11
CA ASP A 46 -9.26 24.45 5.04
C ASP A 46 -9.36 23.86 6.44
N ALA A 47 -9.55 22.54 6.53
CA ALA A 47 -9.55 21.77 7.77
C ALA A 47 -9.03 20.37 7.56
N VAL A 48 -8.56 19.75 8.65
CA VAL A 48 -8.24 18.32 8.74
C VAL A 48 -9.15 17.69 9.76
N VAL A 49 -9.85 16.60 9.40
CA VAL A 49 -10.77 15.90 10.28
C VAL A 49 -10.30 14.46 10.50
N PHE A 50 -10.39 13.99 11.73
CA PHE A 50 -9.94 12.67 12.17
C PHE A 50 -11.13 11.81 12.60
N PRO A 51 -11.86 11.18 11.65
CA PRO A 51 -12.97 10.29 12.00
C PRO A 51 -12.49 8.97 12.60
N GLU A 52 -13.37 8.31 13.35
CA GLU A 52 -13.14 7.01 13.96
C GLU A 52 -14.02 5.91 13.34
N THR A 53 -15.08 6.31 12.62
CA THR A 53 -16.07 5.40 12.06
C THR A 53 -16.47 5.79 10.64
N SER A 54 -16.99 4.81 9.90
CA SER A 54 -17.53 5.01 8.55
C SER A 54 -18.72 5.99 8.55
N ASN A 55 -19.54 5.97 9.59
CA ASN A 55 -20.66 6.92 9.72
C ASN A 55 -20.19 8.37 9.87
N GLU A 56 -19.09 8.58 10.59
CA GLU A 56 -18.47 9.90 10.68
C GLU A 56 -17.92 10.38 9.34
N VAL A 57 -17.26 9.51 8.59
CA VAL A 57 -16.81 9.81 7.22
C VAL A 57 -17.99 10.12 6.31
N SER A 58 -19.07 9.34 6.38
CA SER A 58 -20.31 9.59 5.65
C SER A 58 -20.89 10.97 5.95
N ARG A 59 -20.86 11.39 7.20
CA ARG A 59 -21.32 12.74 7.62
C ARG A 59 -20.47 13.82 6.97
N ILE A 60 -19.15 13.70 7.01
CA ILE A 60 -18.22 14.67 6.40
C ILE A 60 -18.49 14.77 4.90
N ILE A 61 -18.54 13.63 4.21
CA ILE A 61 -18.73 13.59 2.74
C ILE A 61 -20.11 14.12 2.36
N SER A 62 -21.16 13.76 3.08
CA SER A 62 -22.51 14.29 2.84
C SER A 62 -22.57 15.80 3.00
N PHE A 63 -21.95 16.34 4.04
CA PHE A 63 -21.84 17.79 4.27
C PHE A 63 -21.06 18.46 3.13
N ALA A 64 -19.89 17.94 2.78
CA ALA A 64 -19.03 18.47 1.73
C ALA A 64 -19.74 18.46 0.35
N SER A 65 -20.44 17.37 0.03
CA SER A 65 -21.22 17.23 -1.20
C SER A 65 -22.33 18.28 -1.32
N LYS A 66 -23.09 18.50 -0.24
CA LYS A 66 -24.15 19.53 -0.23
C LYS A 66 -23.64 20.95 -0.40
N ASN A 67 -22.43 21.21 0.07
CA ASN A 67 -21.81 22.53 0.07
C ASN A 67 -20.79 22.74 -1.04
N ASN A 68 -20.61 21.76 -1.95
CA ASN A 68 -19.61 21.76 -3.01
C ASN A 68 -18.17 21.99 -2.49
N ILE A 69 -17.83 21.36 -1.37
CA ILE A 69 -16.52 21.44 -0.74
C ILE A 69 -15.67 20.25 -1.22
N PRO A 70 -14.42 20.47 -1.70
CA PRO A 70 -13.50 19.39 -2.02
C PRO A 70 -13.19 18.54 -0.79
N VAL A 71 -13.04 17.22 -1.00
CA VAL A 71 -12.63 16.26 0.03
C VAL A 71 -11.37 15.54 -0.42
N ILE A 72 -10.38 15.48 0.45
CA ILE A 72 -9.09 14.85 0.20
C ILE A 72 -8.89 13.71 1.23
N PRO A 73 -8.96 12.44 0.83
CA PRO A 73 -8.58 11.34 1.69
C PRO A 73 -7.07 11.37 2.00
N PHE A 74 -6.71 11.05 3.25
CA PHE A 74 -5.34 11.03 3.70
C PHE A 74 -5.08 9.79 4.58
N GLY A 75 -4.03 9.05 4.30
CA GLY A 75 -3.55 7.93 5.11
C GLY A 75 -2.28 8.28 5.87
N THR A 76 -1.12 7.80 5.39
CA THR A 76 0.20 8.06 5.98
C THR A 76 1.02 9.14 5.25
N GLY A 77 0.53 9.63 4.11
CA GLY A 77 1.23 10.64 3.32
C GLY A 77 2.49 10.15 2.62
N THR A 78 2.61 8.84 2.40
CA THR A 78 3.80 8.19 1.81
C THR A 78 3.70 7.96 0.30
N ALA A 79 2.67 8.50 -0.34
CA ALA A 79 2.49 8.40 -1.79
C ALA A 79 3.43 9.34 -2.55
N LEU A 80 3.55 9.11 -3.87
CA LEU A 80 4.52 9.77 -4.73
C LEU A 80 3.88 10.61 -5.86
N GLU A 81 2.54 10.67 -5.92
CA GLU A 81 1.80 11.21 -7.06
C GLU A 81 1.13 12.57 -6.79
N GLY A 82 1.21 13.08 -5.56
CA GLY A 82 0.64 14.37 -5.20
C GLY A 82 -0.88 14.39 -5.02
N HIS A 83 -1.55 13.25 -4.98
CA HIS A 83 -3.03 13.18 -4.88
C HIS A 83 -3.59 13.64 -3.52
N VAL A 84 -2.75 13.80 -2.50
CA VAL A 84 -3.15 14.36 -1.19
C VAL A 84 -3.12 15.89 -1.15
N HIS A 85 -2.71 16.55 -2.23
CA HIS A 85 -2.62 18.00 -2.29
C HIS A 85 -4.02 18.64 -2.36
N ALA A 86 -4.27 19.60 -1.48
CA ALA A 86 -5.53 20.35 -1.44
C ALA A 86 -5.51 21.51 -2.46
N VAL A 87 -5.44 21.18 -3.77
CA VAL A 87 -5.27 22.16 -4.87
C VAL A 87 -6.31 23.28 -4.81
N ASN A 88 -7.53 22.97 -4.40
CA ASN A 88 -8.64 23.90 -4.27
C ASN A 88 -9.09 24.11 -2.81
N GLY A 89 -8.20 23.91 -1.82
CA GLY A 89 -8.60 23.87 -0.43
C GLY A 89 -9.45 22.64 -0.12
N GLY A 90 -10.42 22.77 0.77
CA GLY A 90 -11.35 21.70 1.12
C GLY A 90 -11.00 20.99 2.43
N ILE A 91 -11.60 19.83 2.65
CA ILE A 91 -11.48 19.08 3.89
C ILE A 91 -10.60 17.84 3.66
N THR A 92 -9.50 17.75 4.38
CA THR A 92 -8.71 16.51 4.44
C THR A 92 -9.30 15.58 5.51
N ILE A 93 -9.58 14.36 5.12
CA ILE A 93 -10.04 13.29 6.02
C ILE A 93 -8.88 12.36 6.30
N ASP A 94 -8.33 12.42 7.50
CA ASP A 94 -7.24 11.54 7.94
C ASP A 94 -7.79 10.29 8.61
N SER A 95 -7.47 9.14 8.05
CA SER A 95 -7.97 7.82 8.50
C SER A 95 -7.23 7.25 9.73
N ARG A 96 -6.22 7.93 10.29
CA ARG A 96 -5.37 7.37 11.36
C ARG A 96 -6.11 6.85 12.58
N ASN A 97 -7.24 7.48 12.93
CA ASN A 97 -8.06 7.05 14.07
C ASN A 97 -8.99 5.87 13.72
N MET A 98 -9.10 5.53 12.44
CA MET A 98 -9.78 4.32 11.95
C MET A 98 -8.78 3.16 11.91
N ASN A 99 -8.30 2.72 13.07
CA ASN A 99 -7.13 1.84 13.22
C ASN A 99 -7.44 0.49 13.88
N LYS A 100 -8.67 0.03 13.77
CA LYS A 100 -9.09 -1.24 14.39
C LYS A 100 -8.90 -2.42 13.45
N VAL A 101 -8.28 -3.50 13.92
CA VAL A 101 -8.42 -4.83 13.35
C VAL A 101 -9.75 -5.39 13.85
N ILE A 102 -10.76 -5.40 12.97
CA ILE A 102 -12.16 -5.69 13.35
C ILE A 102 -12.34 -7.17 13.60
N GLN A 103 -11.80 -8.00 12.72
CA GLN A 103 -11.97 -9.45 12.77
C GLN A 103 -10.79 -10.16 12.09
N VAL A 104 -10.38 -11.29 12.66
CA VAL A 104 -9.44 -12.24 12.04
C VAL A 104 -10.08 -13.62 12.05
N ASN A 105 -10.21 -14.23 10.88
CA ASN A 105 -10.73 -15.57 10.69
C ASN A 105 -9.56 -16.48 10.29
N MET A 106 -8.93 -17.11 11.27
CA MET A 106 -7.70 -17.89 11.07
C MET A 106 -7.91 -19.08 10.15
N GLU A 107 -9.03 -19.78 10.30
CA GLU A 107 -9.36 -20.98 9.49
C GLU A 107 -9.63 -20.61 8.02
N ASP A 108 -10.24 -19.46 7.78
CA ASP A 108 -10.55 -18.96 6.43
C ASP A 108 -9.38 -18.15 5.83
N MET A 109 -8.36 -17.85 6.64
CA MET A 109 -7.19 -17.06 6.25
C MET A 109 -7.58 -15.69 5.67
N ASP A 110 -8.46 -15.00 6.36
CA ASP A 110 -8.86 -13.63 6.03
C ASP A 110 -9.00 -12.74 7.27
N CYS A 111 -9.01 -11.45 7.07
CA CYS A 111 -9.29 -10.47 8.12
C CYS A 111 -10.07 -9.28 7.59
N ARG A 112 -10.66 -8.50 8.50
CA ARG A 112 -11.29 -7.21 8.21
C ARG A 112 -10.66 -6.14 9.09
N VAL A 113 -10.23 -5.05 8.46
CA VAL A 113 -9.53 -3.94 9.12
C VAL A 113 -10.11 -2.61 8.70
N GLN A 114 -9.99 -1.59 9.54
CA GLN A 114 -10.25 -0.21 9.18
C GLN A 114 -9.09 0.36 8.35
N ALA A 115 -9.38 1.38 7.54
CA ALA A 115 -8.46 1.93 6.54
C ALA A 115 -7.16 2.50 7.12
N GLY A 116 -7.18 3.00 8.34
CA GLY A 116 -6.02 3.60 9.01
C GLY A 116 -5.04 2.59 9.63
N VAL A 117 -5.39 1.30 9.70
CA VAL A 117 -4.47 0.26 10.15
C VAL A 117 -3.27 0.22 9.22
N THR A 118 -2.06 0.29 9.76
CA THR A 118 -0.84 0.17 8.95
C THR A 118 -0.45 -1.29 8.71
N ARG A 119 0.37 -1.51 7.69
CA ARG A 119 0.89 -2.85 7.39
C ARG A 119 1.61 -3.48 8.59
N GLU A 120 2.44 -2.68 9.27
CA GLU A 120 3.20 -3.18 10.43
C GLU A 120 2.30 -3.49 11.63
N GLU A 121 1.31 -2.64 11.92
CA GLU A 121 0.32 -2.89 12.96
C GLU A 121 -0.46 -4.18 12.69
N LEU A 122 -0.92 -4.39 11.46
CA LEU A 122 -1.63 -5.62 11.08
C LEU A 122 -0.74 -6.85 11.29
N ASN A 123 0.50 -6.84 10.77
CA ASN A 123 1.41 -7.98 10.93
C ASN A 123 1.86 -8.19 12.37
N SER A 124 1.96 -7.14 13.18
CA SER A 124 2.19 -7.23 14.61
C SER A 124 1.01 -7.89 15.32
N PHE A 125 -0.22 -7.53 14.96
CA PHE A 125 -1.44 -8.15 15.48
C PHE A 125 -1.51 -9.65 15.14
N LEU A 126 -1.09 -10.01 13.91
CA LEU A 126 -1.14 -11.38 13.40
C LEU A 126 0.01 -12.28 13.86
N ARG A 127 1.02 -11.77 14.58
CA ARG A 127 2.30 -12.49 14.85
C ARG A 127 2.13 -13.88 15.46
N ASP A 128 1.12 -14.07 16.33
CA ASP A 128 0.90 -15.31 17.08
C ASP A 128 -0.15 -16.23 16.41
N THR A 129 -0.65 -15.85 15.21
CA THR A 129 -1.66 -16.62 14.48
C THR A 129 -1.09 -17.60 13.47
N GLY A 130 0.20 -17.50 13.16
CA GLY A 130 0.82 -18.25 12.05
C GLY A 130 0.49 -17.66 10.66
N LEU A 131 -0.24 -16.54 10.61
CA LEU A 131 -0.62 -15.86 9.37
C LEU A 131 0.12 -14.54 9.22
N PHE A 132 0.13 -14.00 8.01
CA PHE A 132 0.66 -12.66 7.72
C PHE A 132 0.00 -12.03 6.48
N PHE A 133 0.10 -10.71 6.39
CA PHE A 133 -0.26 -9.92 5.23
C PHE A 133 1.01 -9.63 4.41
N PRO A 134 1.06 -10.04 3.11
CA PRO A 134 2.31 -10.14 2.37
C PRO A 134 2.73 -8.86 1.63
N VAL A 135 1.84 -7.91 1.39
CA VAL A 135 2.17 -6.71 0.59
C VAL A 135 3.06 -5.77 1.40
N ASP A 136 4.26 -5.52 0.90
CA ASP A 136 5.35 -4.85 1.62
C ASP A 136 5.91 -3.63 0.86
N PRO A 137 5.12 -2.55 0.69
CA PRO A 137 5.66 -1.32 0.12
C PRO A 137 6.84 -0.78 0.96
N GLY A 138 7.69 0.04 0.35
CA GLY A 138 8.89 0.57 1.03
C GLY A 138 8.60 1.38 2.30
N ALA A 139 7.42 1.97 2.41
CA ALA A 139 6.97 2.71 3.58
C ALA A 139 5.98 1.88 4.41
N ASN A 140 5.86 2.20 5.72
CA ASN A 140 4.80 1.66 6.56
C ASN A 140 3.48 2.38 6.28
N ALA A 141 2.83 2.00 5.18
CA ALA A 141 1.60 2.61 4.72
C ALA A 141 0.35 2.08 5.42
N SER A 142 -0.70 2.90 5.46
CA SER A 142 -2.03 2.46 5.88
C SER A 142 -2.67 1.55 4.82
N ILE A 143 -3.43 0.56 5.26
CA ILE A 143 -4.08 -0.42 4.34
C ILE A 143 -5.05 0.30 3.39
N GLY A 144 -5.80 1.30 3.86
CA GLY A 144 -6.67 2.11 3.00
C GLY A 144 -5.89 2.90 1.95
N GLY A 145 -4.75 3.48 2.32
CA GLY A 145 -3.84 4.14 1.39
C GLY A 145 -3.26 3.17 0.36
N MET A 146 -2.85 1.98 0.78
CA MET A 146 -2.36 0.93 -0.11
C MET A 146 -3.43 0.50 -1.12
N CYS A 147 -4.68 0.36 -0.70
CA CYS A 147 -5.80 0.09 -1.59
C CYS A 147 -6.02 1.21 -2.60
N SER A 148 -5.98 2.46 -2.13
CA SER A 148 -6.22 3.64 -2.96
C SER A 148 -5.15 3.85 -4.02
N THR A 149 -3.89 3.49 -3.75
CA THR A 149 -2.77 3.64 -4.69
C THR A 149 -2.44 2.38 -5.49
N GLY A 150 -3.12 1.27 -5.23
CA GLY A 150 -2.81 0.01 -5.90
C GLY A 150 -1.43 -0.53 -5.51
N ALA A 151 -1.08 -0.47 -4.22
CA ALA A 151 0.26 -0.74 -3.72
C ALA A 151 0.79 -2.13 -4.09
N SER A 152 2.09 -2.18 -4.30
CA SER A 152 2.88 -3.40 -4.48
C SER A 152 4.08 -3.38 -3.53
N GLY A 153 4.88 -4.42 -3.58
CA GLY A 153 6.11 -4.52 -2.81
C GLY A 153 7.00 -5.62 -3.35
N THR A 154 8.07 -5.93 -2.64
CA THR A 154 9.06 -6.91 -3.07
C THR A 154 8.52 -8.34 -3.08
N ASN A 155 7.56 -8.66 -2.19
CA ASN A 155 6.88 -9.95 -2.12
C ASN A 155 5.83 -10.18 -3.22
N THR A 156 5.61 -9.19 -4.08
CA THR A 156 4.60 -9.24 -5.16
C THR A 156 4.83 -10.41 -6.13
N VAL A 157 6.06 -10.79 -6.35
CA VAL A 157 6.42 -11.92 -7.25
C VAL A 157 5.69 -13.20 -6.84
N LYS A 158 5.59 -13.49 -5.56
CA LYS A 158 4.93 -14.68 -5.03
C LYS A 158 3.46 -14.46 -4.68
N TYR A 159 3.18 -13.35 -4.00
CA TYR A 159 1.88 -13.17 -3.34
C TYR A 159 0.94 -12.25 -4.12
N GLY A 160 1.44 -11.53 -5.12
CA GLY A 160 0.67 -10.52 -5.84
C GLY A 160 0.70 -9.15 -5.16
N THR A 161 0.02 -8.19 -5.76
CA THR A 161 -0.15 -6.83 -5.26
C THR A 161 -1.27 -6.74 -4.23
N ILE A 162 -1.59 -5.55 -3.78
CA ILE A 162 -2.78 -5.30 -2.94
C ILE A 162 -4.06 -5.79 -3.65
N ARG A 163 -4.08 -5.75 -4.99
CA ARG A 163 -5.23 -6.16 -5.79
C ARG A 163 -5.63 -7.63 -5.56
N GLU A 164 -4.65 -8.52 -5.47
CA GLU A 164 -4.89 -9.95 -5.24
C GLU A 164 -5.26 -10.26 -3.78
N GLN A 165 -4.95 -9.34 -2.86
CA GLN A 165 -5.22 -9.55 -1.43
C GLN A 165 -6.58 -9.02 -0.98
N VAL A 166 -7.13 -8.03 -1.66
CA VAL A 166 -8.44 -7.44 -1.28
C VAL A 166 -9.58 -8.30 -1.81
N ILE A 167 -10.46 -8.74 -0.90
CA ILE A 167 -11.64 -9.57 -1.22
C ILE A 167 -12.95 -8.81 -1.05
N GLY A 168 -12.93 -7.67 -0.37
CA GLY A 168 -14.10 -6.82 -0.21
C GLY A 168 -13.73 -5.47 0.41
N LEU A 169 -14.57 -4.48 0.18
CA LEU A 169 -14.40 -3.12 0.66
C LEU A 169 -15.70 -2.58 1.24
N GLU A 170 -15.58 -1.73 2.24
CA GLU A 170 -16.60 -0.76 2.57
C GLU A 170 -16.15 0.60 2.04
N VAL A 171 -17.01 1.27 1.30
CA VAL A 171 -16.69 2.54 0.63
C VAL A 171 -17.80 3.55 0.91
N ILE A 172 -17.43 4.77 1.24
CA ILE A 172 -18.33 5.91 1.31
C ILE A 172 -18.29 6.63 -0.04
N MET A 173 -19.43 6.64 -0.70
CA MET A 173 -19.62 7.24 -2.02
C MET A 173 -19.69 8.78 -1.92
N PRO A 174 -19.53 9.52 -3.05
CA PRO A 174 -19.56 10.99 -3.04
C PRO A 174 -20.85 11.61 -2.51
N ASP A 175 -21.96 10.87 -2.49
CA ASP A 175 -23.23 11.30 -1.89
C ASP A 175 -23.34 10.95 -0.39
N GLY A 176 -22.30 10.37 0.19
CA GLY A 176 -22.26 9.95 1.58
C GLY A 176 -22.82 8.55 1.85
N LYS A 177 -23.34 7.85 0.85
CA LYS A 177 -23.84 6.48 1.03
C LYS A 177 -22.69 5.52 1.30
N ILE A 178 -22.89 4.64 2.27
CA ILE A 178 -21.97 3.55 2.59
C ILE A 178 -22.38 2.32 1.80
N ILE A 179 -21.46 1.79 1.00
CA ILE A 179 -21.66 0.56 0.24
C ILE A 179 -20.65 -0.51 0.64
N GLN A 180 -21.04 -1.77 0.43
CA GLN A 180 -20.17 -2.92 0.55
C GLN A 180 -19.92 -3.51 -0.84
N THR A 181 -18.67 -3.87 -1.13
CA THR A 181 -18.29 -4.55 -2.37
C THR A 181 -17.63 -5.88 -2.05
N GLY A 182 -17.76 -6.84 -2.99
CA GLY A 182 -17.12 -8.14 -2.84
C GLY A 182 -17.77 -9.02 -1.78
N SER A 183 -17.10 -10.09 -1.45
CA SER A 183 -17.49 -11.04 -0.40
C SER A 183 -16.26 -11.80 0.09
N ARG A 184 -16.39 -12.58 1.18
CA ARG A 184 -15.31 -13.46 1.67
C ARG A 184 -15.08 -14.71 0.79
N ALA A 185 -15.96 -14.96 -0.22
CA ALA A 185 -15.79 -16.07 -1.13
C ALA A 185 -14.56 -15.86 -2.04
N ARG A 186 -13.79 -16.93 -2.25
CA ARG A 186 -12.57 -16.88 -3.08
C ARG A 186 -12.86 -16.60 -4.56
N LYS A 187 -14.05 -16.92 -5.02
CA LYS A 187 -14.51 -16.65 -6.39
C LYS A 187 -15.97 -16.26 -6.39
N SER A 188 -16.33 -15.40 -7.33
CA SER A 188 -17.72 -15.03 -7.61
C SER A 188 -17.87 -14.77 -9.10
N SER A 189 -19.01 -15.15 -9.65
CA SER A 189 -19.43 -14.81 -11.01
C SER A 189 -20.60 -13.81 -11.03
N ALA A 190 -20.95 -13.25 -9.87
CA ALA A 190 -22.10 -12.36 -9.69
C ALA A 190 -21.73 -10.91 -9.90
N GLY A 191 -22.30 -10.30 -10.95
CA GLY A 191 -22.24 -8.85 -11.20
C GLY A 191 -20.86 -8.33 -11.61
N TYR A 192 -20.74 -7.01 -11.55
CA TYR A 192 -19.47 -6.32 -11.81
C TYR A 192 -18.52 -6.41 -10.63
N ASP A 193 -17.22 -6.41 -10.91
CA ASP A 193 -16.16 -6.39 -9.90
C ASP A 193 -15.91 -4.96 -9.41
N LEU A 194 -16.77 -4.49 -8.53
CA LEU A 194 -16.65 -3.16 -7.94
C LEU A 194 -15.48 -3.05 -6.96
N THR A 195 -15.10 -4.16 -6.33
CA THR A 195 -13.94 -4.19 -5.42
C THR A 195 -12.68 -3.73 -6.13
N HIS A 196 -12.36 -4.37 -7.26
CA HIS A 196 -11.16 -4.02 -8.02
C HIS A 196 -11.28 -2.71 -8.80
N LEU A 197 -12.51 -2.23 -9.07
CA LEU A 197 -12.74 -0.90 -9.61
C LEU A 197 -12.27 0.21 -8.63
N MET A 198 -12.52 0.03 -7.34
CA MET A 198 -12.15 1.01 -6.30
C MET A 198 -10.65 1.02 -5.99
N LEU A 199 -9.94 -0.07 -6.25
CA LEU A 199 -8.49 -0.15 -6.01
C LEU A 199 -7.73 0.69 -7.04
N GLY A 200 -6.79 1.51 -6.57
CA GLY A 200 -6.04 2.44 -7.41
C GLY A 200 -6.84 3.69 -7.82
N SER A 201 -7.97 3.95 -7.18
CA SER A 201 -8.81 5.11 -7.48
C SER A 201 -8.33 6.43 -6.84
N GLU A 202 -7.39 6.36 -5.91
CA GLU A 202 -6.77 7.51 -5.22
C GLU A 202 -7.81 8.49 -4.63
N GLY A 203 -8.92 7.96 -4.12
CA GLY A 203 -10.01 8.76 -3.55
C GLY A 203 -10.96 9.41 -4.57
N THR A 204 -10.79 9.17 -5.86
CA THR A 204 -11.61 9.81 -6.92
C THR A 204 -13.01 9.18 -7.06
N LEU A 205 -13.21 7.94 -6.62
CA LEU A 205 -14.49 7.23 -6.72
C LEU A 205 -15.24 7.16 -5.37
N GLY A 206 -14.53 7.25 -4.27
CA GLY A 206 -15.07 7.19 -2.92
C GLY A 206 -13.99 7.05 -1.88
N PHE A 207 -14.38 7.06 -0.60
CA PHE A 207 -13.50 6.89 0.55
C PHE A 207 -13.56 5.45 1.02
N ILE A 208 -12.45 4.73 0.96
CA ILE A 208 -12.35 3.35 1.48
C ILE A 208 -12.22 3.41 3.00
N SER A 209 -13.16 2.83 3.73
CA SER A 209 -13.22 2.87 5.20
C SER A 209 -12.84 1.57 5.87
N GLU A 210 -13.25 0.43 5.30
CA GLU A 210 -12.90 -0.89 5.80
C GLU A 210 -12.51 -1.84 4.65
N ILE A 211 -11.59 -2.72 4.94
CA ILE A 211 -11.00 -3.62 3.94
C ILE A 211 -11.04 -5.06 4.47
N SER A 212 -11.59 -5.97 3.66
CA SER A 212 -11.45 -7.40 3.86
C SER A 212 -10.27 -7.93 3.06
N LEU A 213 -9.32 -8.55 3.73
CA LEU A 213 -8.04 -8.97 3.18
C LEU A 213 -7.88 -10.48 3.27
N ARG A 214 -7.25 -11.04 2.23
CA ARG A 214 -6.70 -12.40 2.27
C ARG A 214 -5.39 -12.39 3.06
N LEU A 215 -5.21 -13.41 3.89
CA LEU A 215 -3.98 -13.66 4.63
C LEU A 215 -3.27 -14.91 4.08
N HIS A 216 -2.01 -15.03 4.39
CA HIS A 216 -1.17 -16.16 3.99
C HIS A 216 -0.51 -16.81 5.20
N GLY A 217 -0.25 -18.12 5.11
CA GLY A 217 0.55 -18.82 6.13
C GLY A 217 1.99 -18.33 6.13
N ARG A 218 2.56 -18.15 7.32
CA ARG A 218 3.99 -17.84 7.44
C ARG A 218 4.81 -19.03 6.97
N PRO A 219 5.80 -18.84 6.10
CA PRO A 219 6.68 -19.92 5.66
C PRO A 219 7.50 -20.46 6.82
N GLU A 220 7.73 -21.77 6.85
CA GLU A 220 8.60 -22.42 7.85
C GLU A 220 10.07 -22.02 7.68
N ALA A 221 10.49 -21.81 6.44
CA ALA A 221 11.84 -21.42 6.08
C ALA A 221 11.84 -20.30 5.05
N ILE A 222 12.79 -19.41 5.20
CA ILE A 222 13.11 -18.32 4.27
C ILE A 222 14.60 -18.42 3.99
N SER A 223 14.98 -18.39 2.71
CA SER A 223 16.36 -18.21 2.30
C SER A 223 16.46 -17.00 1.38
N ALA A 224 17.45 -16.18 1.65
CA ALA A 224 17.79 -15.01 0.82
C ALA A 224 19.16 -15.23 0.18
N GLY A 225 19.35 -14.71 -1.02
CA GLY A 225 20.61 -14.77 -1.74
C GLY A 225 20.93 -13.47 -2.45
N VAL A 226 22.21 -13.19 -2.60
CA VAL A 226 22.73 -12.06 -3.37
C VAL A 226 23.65 -12.60 -4.47
N CYS A 227 23.32 -12.33 -5.72
CA CYS A 227 24.01 -12.87 -6.88
C CYS A 227 24.59 -11.73 -7.71
N SER A 228 25.90 -11.69 -7.90
CA SER A 228 26.56 -10.72 -8.77
C SER A 228 26.91 -11.35 -10.11
N PHE A 229 26.74 -10.60 -11.19
CA PHE A 229 26.98 -11.04 -12.58
C PHE A 229 28.02 -10.18 -13.27
N SER A 230 28.74 -10.75 -14.23
CA SER A 230 29.72 -9.98 -15.02
C SER A 230 29.06 -8.92 -15.91
N GLU A 231 27.85 -9.21 -16.39
CA GLU A 231 27.09 -8.37 -17.31
C GLU A 231 25.60 -8.37 -16.95
N LEU A 232 24.90 -7.31 -17.33
CA LEU A 232 23.48 -7.14 -17.07
C LEU A 232 22.63 -8.25 -17.71
N ASP A 233 22.98 -8.65 -18.94
CA ASP A 233 22.28 -9.72 -19.67
C ASP A 233 22.28 -11.04 -18.91
N GLY A 234 23.38 -11.38 -18.20
CA GLY A 234 23.44 -12.57 -17.37
C GLY A 234 22.43 -12.57 -16.24
N ALA A 235 22.29 -11.44 -15.55
CA ALA A 235 21.29 -11.27 -14.51
C ALA A 235 19.86 -11.37 -15.08
N VAL A 236 19.58 -10.68 -16.20
CA VAL A 236 18.26 -10.70 -16.85
C VAL A 236 17.88 -12.10 -17.32
N ASN A 237 18.78 -12.82 -17.99
CA ASN A 237 18.52 -14.18 -18.47
C ASN A 237 18.27 -15.14 -17.31
N THR A 238 19.01 -15.01 -16.21
CA THR A 238 18.76 -15.80 -14.99
C THR A 238 17.34 -15.61 -14.48
N VAL A 239 16.83 -14.37 -14.43
CA VAL A 239 15.45 -14.08 -14.02
C VAL A 239 14.45 -14.73 -14.96
N ILE A 240 14.66 -14.56 -16.28
CA ILE A 240 13.76 -15.11 -17.32
C ILE A 240 13.67 -16.63 -17.17
N GLU A 241 14.80 -17.32 -17.15
CA GLU A 241 14.84 -18.78 -17.07
C GLU A 241 14.25 -19.30 -15.76
N ALA A 242 14.58 -18.68 -14.61
CA ALA A 242 14.04 -19.08 -13.32
C ALA A 242 12.50 -18.97 -13.28
N ILE A 243 11.95 -17.91 -13.87
CA ILE A 243 10.47 -17.73 -13.93
C ILE A 243 9.87 -18.72 -14.93
N GLN A 244 10.47 -18.93 -16.10
CA GLN A 244 9.96 -19.84 -17.12
C GLN A 244 9.87 -21.29 -16.67
N ILE A 245 10.81 -21.77 -15.84
CA ILE A 245 10.74 -23.12 -15.27
C ILE A 245 9.81 -23.23 -14.08
N GLY A 246 9.16 -22.11 -13.67
CA GLY A 246 8.22 -22.09 -12.56
C GLY A 246 8.87 -22.10 -11.18
N LEU A 247 10.10 -21.61 -11.04
CA LEU A 247 10.76 -21.51 -9.73
C LEU A 247 9.96 -20.53 -8.84
N PRO A 248 9.49 -20.95 -7.65
CA PRO A 248 8.59 -20.15 -6.83
C PRO A 248 9.33 -19.08 -6.02
N LEU A 249 9.99 -18.16 -6.71
CA LEU A 249 10.65 -17.01 -6.10
C LEU A 249 9.65 -16.16 -5.32
N SER A 250 10.02 -15.74 -4.13
CA SER A 250 9.20 -14.86 -3.30
C SER A 250 9.55 -13.39 -3.51
N ARG A 251 10.83 -13.13 -3.76
CA ARG A 251 11.38 -11.83 -4.11
C ARG A 251 12.46 -12.01 -5.17
N ILE A 252 12.52 -11.08 -6.11
CA ILE A 252 13.63 -10.94 -7.03
C ILE A 252 13.75 -9.49 -7.45
N GLU A 253 14.89 -8.88 -7.17
CA GLU A 253 15.19 -7.50 -7.50
C GLU A 253 16.51 -7.42 -8.22
N LEU A 254 16.51 -6.74 -9.36
CA LEU A 254 17.71 -6.46 -10.15
C LEU A 254 18.15 -5.03 -9.92
N LEU A 255 19.39 -4.85 -9.54
CA LEU A 255 20.06 -3.56 -9.45
C LEU A 255 21.26 -3.55 -10.40
N ASP A 256 21.38 -2.47 -11.16
CA ASP A 256 22.56 -2.23 -12.01
C ASP A 256 23.76 -1.70 -11.19
N GLU A 257 24.89 -1.53 -11.87
CA GLU A 257 26.12 -1.06 -11.23
C GLU A 257 25.96 0.33 -10.60
N LEU A 258 25.20 1.23 -11.24
CA LEU A 258 25.01 2.61 -10.75
C LEU A 258 24.12 2.61 -9.49
N GLN A 259 23.09 1.78 -9.47
CA GLN A 259 22.21 1.61 -8.30
C GLN A 259 22.98 1.00 -7.13
N ILE A 260 23.81 -0.03 -7.36
CA ILE A 260 24.67 -0.61 -6.33
C ILE A 260 25.65 0.43 -5.79
N LYS A 261 26.29 1.21 -6.67
CA LYS A 261 27.18 2.31 -6.26
C LYS A 261 26.46 3.36 -5.39
N ALA A 262 25.25 3.75 -5.80
CA ALA A 262 24.45 4.70 -5.03
C ALA A 262 24.07 4.14 -3.65
N ILE A 263 23.70 2.86 -3.56
CA ILE A 263 23.38 2.17 -2.30
C ILE A 263 24.62 2.10 -1.41
N ASN A 264 25.77 1.73 -1.96
CA ASN A 264 27.03 1.69 -1.22
C ASN A 264 27.37 3.05 -0.58
N GLN A 265 27.18 4.12 -1.34
CA GLN A 265 27.42 5.49 -0.84
C GLN A 265 26.41 5.90 0.24
N TYR A 266 25.13 5.60 0.05
CA TYR A 266 24.06 6.00 0.96
C TYR A 266 24.05 5.19 2.25
N LYS A 267 24.10 3.85 2.13
CA LYS A 267 24.03 2.92 3.28
C LYS A 267 25.40 2.56 3.86
N LYS A 268 26.51 3.05 3.26
CA LYS A 268 27.89 2.69 3.63
C LYS A 268 28.13 1.17 3.59
N THR A 269 27.52 0.50 2.61
CA THR A 269 27.75 -0.91 2.30
C THR A 269 28.94 -1.06 1.33
N ASN A 270 29.39 -2.26 1.11
CA ASN A 270 30.53 -2.55 0.21
C ASN A 270 30.18 -3.71 -0.74
N HIS A 271 29.01 -3.63 -1.39
CA HIS A 271 28.67 -4.57 -2.45
C HIS A 271 29.57 -4.33 -3.67
N GLU A 272 29.90 -5.38 -4.40
CA GLU A 272 30.58 -5.26 -5.68
C GLU A 272 29.74 -4.45 -6.67
N GLU A 273 30.29 -3.42 -7.28
CA GLU A 273 29.57 -2.54 -8.24
C GLU A 273 29.39 -3.27 -9.58
N LYS A 274 28.52 -4.27 -9.59
CA LYS A 274 28.14 -5.15 -10.69
C LYS A 274 26.62 -5.34 -10.71
N PRO A 275 26.04 -5.76 -11.85
CA PRO A 275 24.64 -6.16 -11.88
C PRO A 275 24.38 -7.24 -10.83
N THR A 276 23.42 -6.98 -9.95
CA THR A 276 23.16 -7.83 -8.78
C THR A 276 21.69 -8.17 -8.67
N LEU A 277 21.40 -9.45 -8.45
CA LEU A 277 20.07 -9.94 -8.08
C LEU A 277 20.02 -10.17 -6.56
N PHE A 278 18.96 -9.64 -5.94
CA PHE A 278 18.56 -9.97 -4.58
C PHE A 278 17.35 -10.88 -4.66
N ILE A 279 17.48 -12.09 -4.14
CA ILE A 279 16.43 -13.11 -4.22
C ILE A 279 16.00 -13.57 -2.84
N GLU A 280 14.76 -14.05 -2.74
CA GLU A 280 14.24 -14.69 -1.55
C GLU A 280 13.29 -15.82 -1.93
N ILE A 281 13.37 -16.93 -1.23
CA ILE A 281 12.54 -18.12 -1.43
C ILE A 281 11.90 -18.49 -0.10
N HIS A 282 10.59 -18.70 -0.12
CA HIS A 282 9.78 -19.10 1.03
C HIS A 282 9.24 -20.51 0.84
N GLY A 283 9.33 -21.35 1.87
CA GLY A 283 8.80 -22.70 1.80
C GLY A 283 9.11 -23.56 3.03
N THR A 284 9.19 -24.85 2.81
CA THR A 284 9.72 -25.79 3.79
C THR A 284 11.26 -25.81 3.75
N PRO A 285 11.96 -26.24 4.81
CA PRO A 285 13.43 -26.27 4.83
C PRO A 285 14.06 -27.04 3.66
N LEU A 286 13.48 -28.17 3.29
CA LEU A 286 13.96 -28.97 2.16
C LEU A 286 13.66 -28.32 0.83
N GLY A 287 12.43 -27.80 0.64
CA GLY A 287 12.02 -27.14 -0.59
C GLY A 287 12.82 -25.87 -0.88
N VAL A 288 13.10 -25.07 0.14
CA VAL A 288 13.92 -23.86 0.01
C VAL A 288 15.35 -24.22 -0.43
N ARG A 289 15.94 -25.26 0.13
CA ARG A 289 17.29 -25.72 -0.25
C ARG A 289 17.33 -26.14 -1.73
N GLU A 290 16.42 -27.01 -2.14
CA GLU A 290 16.35 -27.49 -3.53
C GLU A 290 16.18 -26.32 -4.51
N GLN A 291 15.33 -25.37 -4.18
CA GLN A 291 15.03 -24.21 -5.04
C GLN A 291 16.22 -23.25 -5.14
N ILE A 292 16.96 -23.03 -4.06
CA ILE A 292 18.19 -22.23 -4.08
C ILE A 292 19.27 -22.89 -4.94
N GLU A 293 19.47 -24.21 -4.79
CA GLU A 293 20.42 -24.96 -5.62
C GLU A 293 20.06 -24.84 -7.11
N LYS A 294 18.77 -24.98 -7.43
CA LYS A 294 18.29 -24.83 -8.81
C LYS A 294 18.48 -23.42 -9.36
N PHE A 295 18.22 -22.40 -8.57
CA PHE A 295 18.48 -21.02 -8.96
C PHE A 295 19.97 -20.77 -9.21
N GLU A 296 20.84 -21.29 -8.35
CA GLU A 296 22.29 -21.16 -8.48
C GLU A 296 22.82 -21.84 -9.76
N GLU A 297 22.28 -23.02 -10.14
CA GLU A 297 22.61 -23.68 -11.40
C GLU A 297 22.33 -22.78 -12.61
N ILE A 298 21.13 -22.18 -12.68
CA ILE A 298 20.73 -21.26 -13.75
C ILE A 298 21.66 -20.04 -13.78
N ALA A 299 21.93 -19.46 -12.61
CA ALA A 299 22.80 -18.29 -12.53
C ALA A 299 24.23 -18.58 -13.01
N LYS A 300 24.78 -19.78 -12.72
CA LYS A 300 26.10 -20.21 -13.19
C LYS A 300 26.17 -20.33 -14.71
N GLU A 301 25.09 -20.75 -15.36
CA GLU A 301 25.00 -20.80 -16.82
C GLU A 301 24.94 -19.39 -17.46
N ASN A 302 24.61 -18.38 -16.66
CA ASN A 302 24.42 -16.98 -17.08
C ASN A 302 25.47 -16.02 -16.51
N SER A 303 26.74 -16.43 -16.45
CA SER A 303 27.86 -15.54 -16.09
C SER A 303 27.85 -15.04 -14.65
N LEU A 304 27.35 -15.86 -13.70
CA LEU A 304 27.44 -15.59 -12.27
C LEU A 304 28.91 -15.41 -11.84
N ILE A 305 29.18 -14.35 -11.07
CA ILE A 305 30.49 -14.12 -10.44
C ILE A 305 30.48 -14.67 -9.02
N ASN A 306 29.47 -14.30 -8.23
CA ASN A 306 29.36 -14.61 -6.82
C ASN A 306 27.92 -14.85 -6.40
N PHE A 307 27.73 -15.82 -5.49
CA PHE A 307 26.46 -16.14 -4.85
C PHE A 307 26.66 -16.28 -3.34
N ASN A 308 26.00 -15.40 -2.56
CA ASN A 308 26.11 -15.31 -1.10
C ASN A 308 24.75 -15.53 -0.42
#